data_0be4af731958ce84b449bd14954140d2
#
_entry.id   0be4af731958ce84b449bd14954140d2
#
_cell.length_a   1.000
_cell.length_b   1.000
_cell.length_c   1.000
_cell.angle_alpha   90.00
_cell.angle_beta   90.00
_cell.angle_gamma   90.00
#
_symmetry.space_group_name_H-M   'P 1'
#
loop_
_entity.id
_entity.type
_entity.pdbx_description
1 polymer ?
#
loop_
_entity_poly.entity_id
_entity_poly.type
_entity_poly.pdbx_seq_one_letter_code
_entity_poly.pdbx_strand_id
1 'polypeptide(L)'
;RFKVIGEDAYFLAWTTTPWTLPSNVALCVNPDETYCKVKAVDGYTYYMAEALLDTVLGKLLDKDAPEGTKAYEVLETYKGSDLEYKEYEPLFDCAKEIIEKQHKKAHYIVCDTYVTMTDGTGIVHIAPAFGEDDAAVGRKYDLPFVQLVDGKGELTKETPYAGVFVKKADPMVLKDLDEKGLLFDAPKFEHEYPHCWRCDTPLIYYARESWFIKMTAVKDDLIRNNNTVNWIP
;
A
#
# COMPACT_ATOMS: atom_id res chain seq x y z
N ARG A 1 6.77 9.04 3.41
CA ARG A 1 8.23 8.79 3.49
C ARG A 1 8.49 7.62 4.43
N PHE A 2 9.06 6.54 3.92
CA PHE A 2 9.50 5.38 4.70
C PHE A 2 11.02 5.36 4.75
N LYS A 3 11.60 5.53 5.93
CA LYS A 3 13.06 5.61 6.11
C LYS A 3 13.73 4.29 5.73
N VAL A 4 14.72 4.34 4.85
CA VAL A 4 15.50 3.16 4.47
C VAL A 4 16.48 2.80 5.60
N ILE A 5 16.56 1.52 5.97
CA ILE A 5 17.50 1.07 6.99
C ILE A 5 18.92 1.11 6.43
N GLY A 6 19.84 1.73 7.19
CA GLY A 6 21.26 1.84 6.83
C GLY A 6 21.59 2.96 5.84
N GLU A 7 20.61 3.76 5.39
CA GLU A 7 20.84 4.87 4.46
C GLU A 7 20.10 6.13 4.91
N ASP A 8 20.65 7.31 4.54
CA ASP A 8 19.92 8.56 4.69
C ASP A 8 19.03 8.83 3.46
N ALA A 9 18.05 7.96 3.27
CA ALA A 9 17.11 7.98 2.16
C ALA A 9 15.73 7.46 2.58
N TYR A 10 14.71 7.74 1.77
CA TYR A 10 13.34 7.34 2.00
C TYR A 10 12.74 6.69 0.75
N PHE A 11 11.98 5.62 0.94
CA PHE A 11 11.01 5.21 -0.07
C PHE A 11 9.82 6.17 -0.02
N LEU A 12 9.42 6.69 -1.18
CA LEU A 12 8.25 7.55 -1.29
C LEU A 12 7.09 6.71 -1.83
N ALA A 13 6.19 6.29 -0.94
CA ALA A 13 5.05 5.47 -1.29
C ALA A 13 3.75 6.29 -1.35
N TRP A 14 2.78 5.80 -2.12
CA TRP A 14 1.48 6.41 -2.34
C TRP A 14 0.35 5.55 -1.76
N THR A 15 -0.68 6.21 -1.20
CA THR A 15 -1.93 5.57 -0.79
C THR A 15 -3.11 6.54 -0.90
N THR A 16 -4.29 6.03 -1.21
CA THR A 16 -5.57 6.74 -1.13
C THR A 16 -6.32 6.44 0.19
N THR A 17 -5.77 5.58 1.03
CA THR A 17 -6.38 5.12 2.29
C THR A 17 -5.39 5.23 3.46
N PRO A 18 -5.09 6.45 3.96
CA PRO A 18 -4.11 6.65 5.03
C PRO A 18 -4.38 5.81 6.29
N TRP A 19 -5.65 5.51 6.59
CA TRP A 19 -6.05 4.69 7.74
C TRP A 19 -5.50 3.25 7.72
N THR A 20 -5.02 2.75 6.56
CA THR A 20 -4.39 1.42 6.47
C THR A 20 -2.91 1.41 6.81
N LEU A 21 -2.25 2.58 6.85
CA LEU A 21 -0.81 2.71 7.13
C LEU A 21 -0.37 2.13 8.47
N PRO A 22 -1.15 2.18 9.57
CA PRO A 22 -0.81 1.48 10.81
C PRO A 22 -0.69 -0.04 10.66
N SER A 23 -1.32 -0.63 9.64
CA SER A 23 -1.25 -2.06 9.32
C SER A 23 -0.25 -2.39 8.20
N ASN A 24 0.62 -1.45 7.82
CA ASN A 24 1.65 -1.66 6.81
C ASN A 24 2.63 -2.77 7.22
N VAL A 25 2.94 -3.68 6.29
CA VAL A 25 3.89 -4.77 6.50
C VAL A 25 4.95 -4.89 5.40
N ALA A 26 4.72 -4.28 4.24
CA ALA A 26 5.68 -4.24 3.13
C ALA A 26 5.43 -3.02 2.24
N LEU A 27 6.37 -2.71 1.36
CA LEU A 27 6.19 -1.83 0.21
C LEU A 27 6.38 -2.65 -1.06
N CYS A 28 5.54 -2.42 -2.08
CA CYS A 28 5.57 -3.15 -3.34
C CYS A 28 6.03 -2.27 -4.48
N VAL A 29 6.92 -2.82 -5.31
CA VAL A 29 7.41 -2.20 -6.56
C VAL A 29 7.14 -3.12 -7.73
N ASN A 30 7.11 -2.58 -8.95
CA ASN A 30 7.03 -3.39 -10.16
C ASN A 30 8.44 -3.88 -10.55
N PRO A 31 8.71 -5.20 -10.61
CA PRO A 31 10.05 -5.73 -10.87
C PRO A 31 10.62 -5.33 -12.25
N ASP A 32 9.75 -5.07 -13.21
CA ASP A 32 10.11 -4.81 -14.61
C ASP A 32 10.31 -3.31 -14.91
N GLU A 33 9.94 -2.44 -13.96
CA GLU A 33 10.04 -0.99 -14.09
C GLU A 33 11.36 -0.45 -13.54
N THR A 34 11.68 0.78 -13.93
CA THR A 34 12.89 1.48 -13.50
C THR A 34 12.60 2.39 -12.32
N TYR A 35 13.45 2.31 -11.30
CA TYR A 35 13.40 3.13 -10.09
C TYR A 35 14.70 3.93 -9.94
N CYS A 36 14.60 5.12 -9.39
CA CYS A 36 15.75 5.97 -9.14
C CYS A 36 15.90 6.31 -7.67
N LYS A 37 17.16 6.39 -7.23
CA LYS A 37 17.55 7.10 -6.02
C LYS A 37 17.90 8.52 -6.42
N VAL A 38 17.21 9.50 -5.89
CA VAL A 38 17.35 10.90 -6.29
C VAL A 38 17.55 11.80 -5.08
N LYS A 39 18.38 12.83 -5.22
CA LYS A 39 18.49 13.93 -4.26
C LYS A 39 17.55 15.03 -4.70
N ALA A 40 16.55 15.34 -3.90
CA ALA A 40 15.57 16.37 -4.19
C ALA A 40 15.96 17.73 -3.61
N VAL A 41 15.38 18.81 -4.15
CA VAL A 41 15.65 20.21 -3.72
C VAL A 41 15.18 20.50 -2.30
N ASP A 42 14.26 19.70 -1.74
CA ASP A 42 13.84 19.78 -0.33
C ASP A 42 14.89 19.24 0.65
N GLY A 43 16.02 18.77 0.14
CA GLY A 43 17.13 18.26 0.93
C GLY A 43 17.06 16.77 1.26
N TYR A 44 16.00 16.08 0.91
CA TYR A 44 15.85 14.64 1.13
C TYR A 44 16.38 13.81 -0.06
N THR A 45 16.66 12.56 0.21
CA THR A 45 16.97 11.56 -0.82
C THR A 45 15.81 10.56 -0.89
N TYR A 46 15.28 10.32 -2.09
CA TYR A 46 14.13 9.46 -2.31
C TYR A 46 14.42 8.30 -3.26
N TYR A 47 13.74 7.19 -3.01
CA TYR A 47 13.56 6.10 -3.96
C TYR A 47 12.13 6.18 -4.51
N MET A 48 11.97 6.23 -5.82
CA MET A 48 10.67 6.17 -6.50
C MET A 48 10.83 5.80 -7.97
N ALA A 49 9.73 5.53 -8.66
CA ALA A 49 9.76 5.18 -10.07
C ALA A 49 10.27 6.34 -10.94
N GLU A 50 11.15 6.03 -11.90
CA GLU A 50 11.73 7.01 -12.83
C GLU A 50 10.66 7.77 -13.60
N ALA A 51 9.66 7.05 -14.13
CA ALA A 51 8.57 7.62 -14.93
C ALA A 51 7.74 8.69 -14.20
N LEU A 52 7.78 8.74 -12.86
CA LEU A 52 6.96 9.62 -12.03
C LEU A 52 7.77 10.75 -11.35
N LEU A 53 9.08 10.81 -11.55
CA LEU A 53 9.96 11.80 -10.92
C LEU A 53 9.52 13.25 -11.19
N ASP A 54 9.30 13.61 -12.45
CA ASP A 54 8.94 14.99 -12.80
C ASP A 54 7.54 15.35 -12.30
N THR A 55 6.59 14.41 -12.35
CA THR A 55 5.21 14.62 -11.87
C THR A 55 5.15 14.83 -10.36
N VAL A 56 5.92 14.07 -9.60
CA VAL A 56 5.89 14.10 -8.13
C VAL A 56 6.81 15.17 -7.57
N LEU A 57 8.08 15.16 -7.96
CA LEU A 57 9.10 16.05 -7.40
C LEU A 57 9.08 17.45 -8.05
N GLY A 58 8.59 17.57 -9.28
CA GLY A 58 8.44 18.88 -9.94
C GLY A 58 7.61 19.88 -9.13
N LYS A 59 6.71 19.39 -8.27
CA LYS A 59 5.93 20.21 -7.33
C LYS A 59 6.76 20.92 -6.24
N LEU A 60 8.00 20.47 -6.03
CA LEU A 60 8.94 21.07 -5.07
C LEU A 60 9.61 22.35 -5.61
N LEU A 61 9.49 22.61 -6.91
CA LEU A 61 10.03 23.85 -7.51
C LEU A 61 9.11 25.02 -7.21
N ASP A 62 9.73 26.17 -6.98
CA ASP A 62 8.99 27.43 -6.91
C ASP A 62 8.33 27.74 -8.25
N LYS A 63 7.18 28.39 -8.21
CA LYS A 63 6.43 28.78 -9.44
C LYS A 63 7.23 29.67 -10.37
N ASP A 64 8.19 30.40 -9.82
CA ASP A 64 9.07 31.35 -10.54
C ASP A 64 10.43 30.72 -10.91
N ALA A 65 10.58 29.41 -10.75
CA ALA A 65 11.82 28.72 -11.13
C ALA A 65 12.07 28.85 -12.64
N PRO A 66 13.32 29.11 -13.06
CA PRO A 66 13.68 29.20 -14.47
C PRO A 66 13.27 27.93 -15.25
N GLU A 67 12.83 28.12 -16.49
CA GLU A 67 12.48 27.01 -17.37
C GLU A 67 13.68 26.05 -17.52
N GLY A 68 13.43 24.73 -17.36
CA GLY A 68 14.46 23.70 -17.38
C GLY A 68 15.13 23.42 -16.04
N THR A 69 14.75 24.10 -14.94
CA THR A 69 15.22 23.77 -13.60
C THR A 69 14.68 22.40 -13.20
N LYS A 70 15.56 21.50 -12.72
CA LYS A 70 15.16 20.20 -12.18
C LYS A 70 14.99 20.25 -10.67
N ALA A 71 13.93 19.63 -10.16
CA ALA A 71 13.63 19.49 -8.75
C ALA A 71 14.49 18.44 -8.02
N TYR A 72 15.29 17.69 -8.77
CA TYR A 72 16.06 16.56 -8.26
C TYR A 72 17.30 16.29 -9.12
N GLU A 73 18.26 15.60 -8.53
CA GLU A 73 19.42 15.00 -9.17
C GLU A 73 19.31 13.47 -9.03
N VAL A 74 19.45 12.74 -10.15
CA VAL A 74 19.49 11.27 -10.13
C VAL A 74 20.85 10.81 -9.69
N LEU A 75 20.90 10.08 -8.57
CA LEU A 75 22.14 9.54 -8.00
C LEU A 75 22.40 8.13 -8.54
N GLU A 76 21.38 7.29 -8.55
CA GLU A 76 21.47 5.88 -8.93
C GLU A 76 20.15 5.42 -9.58
N THR A 77 20.24 4.41 -10.45
CA THR A 77 19.10 3.80 -11.15
C THR A 77 19.10 2.30 -10.92
N TYR A 78 17.91 1.72 -10.72
CA TYR A 78 17.68 0.32 -10.40
C TYR A 78 16.54 -0.27 -11.24
N LYS A 79 16.58 -1.56 -11.48
CA LYS A 79 15.35 -2.30 -11.77
C LYS A 79 14.57 -2.49 -10.46
N GLY A 80 13.23 -2.57 -10.55
CA GLY A 80 12.43 -2.84 -9.36
C GLY A 80 12.86 -4.12 -8.64
N SER A 81 13.23 -5.17 -9.40
CA SER A 81 13.79 -6.41 -8.86
C SER A 81 15.06 -6.24 -8.01
N ASP A 82 15.88 -5.21 -8.28
CA ASP A 82 17.09 -4.95 -7.52
C ASP A 82 16.82 -4.34 -6.13
N LEU A 83 15.61 -3.82 -5.94
CA LEU A 83 15.17 -3.26 -4.65
C LEU A 83 14.54 -4.32 -3.75
N GLU A 84 14.26 -5.52 -4.24
CA GLU A 84 13.61 -6.58 -3.50
C GLU A 84 14.36 -6.92 -2.20
N TYR A 85 13.62 -7.08 -1.10
CA TYR A 85 14.13 -7.30 0.27
C TYR A 85 14.89 -6.14 0.92
N LYS A 86 15.00 -4.96 0.30
CA LYS A 86 15.54 -3.77 0.94
C LYS A 86 14.62 -3.34 2.08
N GLU A 87 15.18 -3.13 3.27
CA GLU A 87 14.43 -2.93 4.51
C GLU A 87 14.18 -1.44 4.79
N TYR A 88 13.07 -1.14 5.48
CA TYR A 88 12.71 0.21 5.90
C TYR A 88 12.14 0.22 7.33
N GLU A 89 12.16 1.38 7.96
CA GLU A 89 11.57 1.59 9.29
C GLU A 89 10.04 1.74 9.18
N PRO A 90 9.24 1.09 10.06
CA PRO A 90 7.79 1.25 10.07
C PRO A 90 7.38 2.69 10.42
N LEU A 91 6.27 3.17 9.85
CA LEU A 91 5.70 4.47 10.20
C LEU A 91 5.07 4.49 11.59
N PHE A 92 4.58 3.32 12.04
CA PHE A 92 3.89 3.10 13.30
C PHE A 92 4.31 1.78 13.94
N ASP A 93 4.42 1.75 15.26
CA ASP A 93 4.79 0.55 16.02
C ASP A 93 3.59 -0.35 16.38
N CYS A 94 2.37 0.04 16.00
CA CYS A 94 1.11 -0.63 16.37
C CYS A 94 1.06 -2.11 15.94
N ALA A 95 1.70 -2.46 14.83
CA ALA A 95 1.71 -3.82 14.29
C ALA A 95 2.76 -4.74 14.93
N LYS A 96 3.72 -4.20 15.69
CA LYS A 96 4.92 -4.89 16.15
C LYS A 96 4.62 -6.20 16.89
N GLU A 97 3.78 -6.16 17.93
CA GLU A 97 3.44 -7.35 18.70
C GLU A 97 2.72 -8.43 17.87
N ILE A 98 1.90 -8.00 16.91
CA ILE A 98 1.15 -8.91 16.02
C ILE A 98 2.11 -9.61 15.08
N ILE A 99 3.08 -8.88 14.54
CA ILE A 99 4.13 -9.39 13.65
C ILE A 99 5.02 -10.40 14.39
N GLU A 100 5.49 -10.03 15.58
CA GLU A 100 6.33 -10.88 16.44
C GLU A 100 5.64 -12.21 16.79
N LYS A 101 4.35 -12.17 17.14
CA LYS A 101 3.55 -13.39 17.44
C LYS A 101 3.39 -14.32 16.22
N GLN A 102 3.42 -13.80 15.02
CA GLN A 102 3.34 -14.59 13.78
C GLN A 102 4.70 -15.15 13.34
N HIS A 103 5.81 -14.70 13.96
CA HIS A 103 7.18 -15.09 13.59
C HIS A 103 7.51 -14.87 12.10
N LYS A 104 6.97 -13.80 11.52
CA LYS A 104 7.16 -13.46 10.12
C LYS A 104 7.96 -12.18 9.96
N LYS A 105 8.68 -12.07 8.82
CA LYS A 105 9.41 -10.86 8.46
C LYS A 105 8.45 -9.83 7.87
N ALA A 106 8.68 -8.55 8.20
CA ALA A 106 7.93 -7.42 7.66
C ALA A 106 8.87 -6.25 7.35
N HIS A 107 8.32 -5.17 6.78
CA HIS A 107 8.97 -3.88 6.51
C HIS A 107 10.16 -3.98 5.55
N TYR A 108 9.91 -4.61 4.41
CA TYR A 108 10.86 -4.69 3.30
C TYR A 108 10.15 -4.54 1.95
N ILE A 109 10.92 -4.30 0.89
CA ILE A 109 10.40 -4.21 -0.48
C ILE A 109 10.05 -5.60 -1.01
N VAL A 110 8.88 -5.72 -1.59
CA VAL A 110 8.41 -6.88 -2.36
C VAL A 110 8.11 -6.49 -3.80
N CYS A 111 8.01 -7.47 -4.69
CA CYS A 111 7.81 -7.23 -6.12
C CYS A 111 6.51 -7.86 -6.63
N ASP A 112 5.71 -7.05 -7.34
CA ASP A 112 4.57 -7.57 -8.10
C ASP A 112 4.23 -6.66 -9.28
N THR A 113 3.70 -7.23 -10.37
CA THR A 113 3.43 -6.54 -11.62
C THR A 113 2.16 -5.71 -11.62
N TYR A 114 1.32 -5.82 -10.58
CA TYR A 114 0.10 -4.98 -10.48
C TYR A 114 0.42 -3.50 -10.20
N VAL A 115 1.62 -3.19 -9.71
CA VAL A 115 2.05 -1.80 -9.46
C VAL A 115 2.22 -1.09 -10.80
N THR A 116 1.44 -0.02 -11.01
CA THR A 116 1.43 0.77 -12.26
C THR A 116 2.24 2.05 -12.13
N MET A 117 2.59 2.63 -13.30
CA MET A 117 3.29 3.92 -13.41
C MET A 117 2.36 5.06 -13.82
N THR A 118 1.04 4.89 -13.65
CA THR A 118 0.05 5.90 -14.05
C THR A 118 -0.14 6.98 -12.99
N ASP A 119 -0.08 6.59 -11.71
CA ASP A 119 -0.37 7.47 -10.58
C ASP A 119 0.59 7.22 -9.41
N GLY A 120 0.62 8.16 -8.47
CA GLY A 120 1.39 8.04 -7.24
C GLY A 120 2.89 8.15 -7.45
N THR A 121 3.65 7.21 -6.90
CA THR A 121 5.12 7.22 -6.87
C THR A 121 5.75 5.96 -7.48
N GLY A 122 4.91 5.01 -7.96
CA GLY A 122 5.35 3.69 -8.39
C GLY A 122 5.73 2.75 -7.24
N ILE A 123 5.50 3.15 -6.00
CA ILE A 123 5.69 2.34 -4.80
C ILE A 123 4.38 2.35 -4.02
N VAL A 124 3.82 1.17 -3.76
CA VAL A 124 2.55 0.98 -3.05
C VAL A 124 2.81 0.34 -1.70
N HIS A 125 2.12 0.79 -0.64
CA HIS A 125 2.20 0.12 0.64
C HIS A 125 1.29 -1.11 0.68
N ILE A 126 1.70 -2.15 1.41
CA ILE A 126 0.99 -3.43 1.53
C ILE A 126 0.42 -3.60 2.92
N ALA A 127 -0.91 -3.84 2.96
CA ALA A 127 -1.66 -4.18 4.17
C ALA A 127 -2.63 -5.35 3.86
N PRO A 128 -2.21 -6.62 3.99
CA PRO A 128 -2.93 -7.81 3.50
C PRO A 128 -4.37 -7.98 3.99
N ALA A 129 -4.74 -7.31 5.08
CA ALA A 129 -6.09 -7.34 5.62
C ALA A 129 -7.09 -6.44 4.86
N PHE A 130 -6.63 -5.53 4.00
CA PHE A 130 -7.42 -4.43 3.44
C PHE A 130 -7.35 -4.27 1.92
N GLY A 131 -6.78 -5.24 1.20
CA GLY A 131 -6.74 -5.27 -0.25
C GLY A 131 -6.61 -6.69 -0.79
N GLU A 132 -7.23 -6.97 -1.95
CA GLU A 132 -7.14 -8.29 -2.58
C GLU A 132 -5.72 -8.54 -3.13
N ASP A 133 -5.16 -7.53 -3.81
CA ASP A 133 -3.79 -7.58 -4.32
C ASP A 133 -2.78 -7.64 -3.18
N ASP A 134 -2.99 -6.84 -2.11
CA ASP A 134 -2.18 -6.89 -0.89
C ASP A 134 -2.19 -8.29 -0.26
N ALA A 135 -3.37 -8.93 -0.19
CA ALA A 135 -3.51 -10.29 0.32
C ALA A 135 -2.82 -11.32 -0.59
N ALA A 136 -2.86 -11.12 -1.91
CA ALA A 136 -2.15 -12.00 -2.87
C ALA A 136 -0.63 -11.89 -2.69
N VAL A 137 -0.10 -10.67 -2.63
CA VAL A 137 1.32 -10.39 -2.33
C VAL A 137 1.69 -10.91 -0.95
N GLY A 138 0.81 -10.72 0.05
CA GLY A 138 1.01 -11.24 1.40
C GLY A 138 1.18 -12.76 1.46
N ARG A 139 0.41 -13.50 0.67
CA ARG A 139 0.57 -14.97 0.53
C ARG A 139 1.85 -15.36 -0.22
N LYS A 140 2.19 -14.63 -1.28
CA LYS A 140 3.39 -14.88 -2.11
C LYS A 140 4.69 -14.74 -1.31
N TYR A 141 4.76 -13.74 -0.43
CA TYR A 141 5.95 -13.42 0.37
C TYR A 141 5.86 -13.88 1.83
N ASP A 142 4.82 -14.62 2.19
CA ASP A 142 4.54 -15.05 3.57
C ASP A 142 4.58 -13.89 4.57
N LEU A 143 4.01 -12.74 4.19
CA LEU A 143 3.95 -11.56 5.04
C LEU A 143 3.02 -11.78 6.25
N PRO A 144 3.23 -11.05 7.36
CA PRO A 144 2.31 -11.09 8.48
C PRO A 144 0.95 -10.49 8.10
N PHE A 145 -0.10 -11.05 8.69
CA PHE A 145 -1.46 -10.55 8.55
C PHE A 145 -1.79 -9.64 9.73
N VAL A 146 -1.87 -8.34 9.47
CA VAL A 146 -2.11 -7.32 10.49
C VAL A 146 -3.46 -6.64 10.23
N GLN A 147 -4.42 -6.87 11.12
CA GLN A 147 -5.76 -6.31 11.03
C GLN A 147 -6.05 -5.44 12.25
N LEU A 148 -5.82 -4.14 12.12
CA LEU A 148 -6.00 -3.13 13.18
C LEU A 148 -7.34 -2.38 13.05
N VAL A 149 -8.34 -3.02 12.46
CA VAL A 149 -9.72 -2.52 12.32
C VAL A 149 -10.67 -3.62 12.80
N ASP A 150 -11.67 -3.25 13.58
CA ASP A 150 -12.66 -4.17 14.09
C ASP A 150 -13.86 -4.38 13.13
N GLY A 151 -14.80 -5.24 13.52
CA GLY A 151 -15.99 -5.56 12.71
C GLY A 151 -16.99 -4.39 12.51
N LYS A 152 -16.78 -3.25 13.17
CA LYS A 152 -17.55 -2.01 13.00
C LYS A 152 -16.87 -1.02 12.07
N GLY A 153 -15.63 -1.33 11.61
CA GLY A 153 -14.80 -0.42 10.85
C GLY A 153 -14.09 0.63 11.71
N GLU A 154 -13.92 0.36 13.00
CA GLU A 154 -13.22 1.24 13.94
C GLU A 154 -11.80 0.71 14.19
N LEU A 155 -10.83 1.62 14.32
CA LEU A 155 -9.44 1.28 14.62
C LEU A 155 -9.34 0.68 16.02
N THR A 156 -8.53 -0.39 16.16
CA THR A 156 -8.39 -1.13 17.41
C THR A 156 -7.50 -0.41 18.44
N LYS A 157 -7.52 -0.90 19.67
CA LYS A 157 -6.81 -0.31 20.82
C LYS A 157 -5.28 -0.28 20.66
N GLU A 158 -4.74 -1.06 19.76
CA GLU A 158 -3.32 -1.10 19.44
C GLU A 158 -2.84 0.16 18.69
N THR A 159 -3.80 0.90 18.11
CA THR A 159 -3.52 2.14 17.38
C THR A 159 -3.76 3.37 18.28
N PRO A 160 -3.09 4.51 18.02
CA PRO A 160 -3.38 5.77 18.71
C PRO A 160 -4.76 6.34 18.38
N TYR A 161 -5.49 5.73 17.43
CA TYR A 161 -6.81 6.15 16.94
C TYR A 161 -7.93 5.20 17.38
N ALA A 162 -7.76 4.51 18.49
CA ALA A 162 -8.70 3.49 18.98
C ALA A 162 -10.16 3.99 19.03
N GLY A 163 -11.09 3.17 18.48
CA GLY A 163 -12.53 3.49 18.44
C GLY A 163 -12.92 4.54 17.40
N VAL A 164 -12.00 5.04 16.59
CA VAL A 164 -12.30 5.97 15.49
C VAL A 164 -12.62 5.18 14.23
N PHE A 165 -13.74 5.52 13.58
CA PHE A 165 -14.10 4.97 12.29
C PHE A 165 -13.05 5.33 11.23
N VAL A 166 -12.63 4.35 10.41
CA VAL A 166 -11.49 4.47 9.49
C VAL A 166 -11.48 5.73 8.62
N LYS A 167 -12.60 6.13 8.03
CA LYS A 167 -12.67 7.35 7.21
C LYS A 167 -12.49 8.65 8.01
N LYS A 168 -12.75 8.63 9.31
CA LYS A 168 -12.48 9.77 10.21
C LYS A 168 -11.04 9.76 10.71
N ALA A 169 -10.35 8.65 10.62
CA ALA A 169 -8.96 8.52 11.02
C ALA A 169 -7.98 9.07 9.97
N ASP A 170 -8.36 9.12 8.68
CA ASP A 170 -7.48 9.62 7.61
C ASP A 170 -6.80 10.96 7.95
N PRO A 171 -7.51 12.04 8.32
CA PRO A 171 -6.87 13.30 8.66
C PRO A 171 -6.00 13.23 9.93
N MET A 172 -6.30 12.30 10.86
CA MET A 172 -5.50 12.13 12.08
C MET A 172 -4.16 11.45 11.74
N VAL A 173 -4.19 10.43 10.90
CA VAL A 173 -2.99 9.72 10.40
C VAL A 173 -2.10 10.69 9.63
N LEU A 174 -2.67 11.48 8.72
CA LEU A 174 -1.94 12.49 7.94
C LEU A 174 -1.27 13.51 8.85
N LYS A 175 -2.00 14.01 9.86
CA LYS A 175 -1.45 14.96 10.84
C LYS A 175 -0.26 14.39 11.61
N ASP A 176 -0.36 13.14 12.10
CA ASP A 176 0.72 12.49 12.84
C ASP A 176 1.97 12.29 11.94
N LEU A 177 1.76 11.95 10.67
CA LEU A 177 2.87 11.81 9.70
C LEU A 177 3.51 13.16 9.39
N ASP A 178 2.73 14.23 9.30
CA ASP A 178 3.24 15.59 9.10
C ASP A 178 4.08 16.05 10.31
N GLU A 179 3.56 15.89 11.52
CA GLU A 179 4.26 16.22 12.76
C GLU A 179 5.59 15.44 12.93
N LYS A 180 5.66 14.22 12.38
CA LYS A 180 6.89 13.41 12.34
C LYS A 180 7.82 13.74 11.16
N GLY A 181 7.44 14.65 10.25
CA GLY A 181 8.17 14.94 9.02
C GLY A 181 8.16 13.81 7.99
N LEU A 182 7.23 12.85 8.14
CA LEU A 182 7.11 11.68 7.27
C LEU A 182 6.04 11.84 6.17
N LEU A 183 5.24 12.89 6.22
CA LEU A 183 4.33 13.24 5.12
C LEU A 183 5.11 14.01 4.04
N PHE A 184 4.98 13.58 2.78
CA PHE A 184 5.55 14.30 1.63
C PHE A 184 4.52 15.28 1.05
N ASP A 185 3.32 14.78 0.73
CA ASP A 185 2.22 15.55 0.16
C ASP A 185 0.90 14.83 0.48
N ALA A 186 -0.20 15.57 0.50
CA ALA A 186 -1.55 15.05 0.68
C ALA A 186 -2.54 15.77 -0.27
N PRO A 187 -2.39 15.62 -1.59
CA PRO A 187 -3.28 16.26 -2.55
C PRO A 187 -4.69 15.67 -2.46
N LYS A 188 -5.70 16.48 -2.78
CA LYS A 188 -7.04 15.95 -2.99
C LYS A 188 -7.02 15.09 -4.26
N PHE A 189 -7.43 13.83 -4.10
CA PHE A 189 -7.50 12.86 -5.19
C PHE A 189 -8.94 12.40 -5.36
N GLU A 190 -9.53 12.69 -6.51
CA GLU A 190 -10.88 12.24 -6.86
C GLU A 190 -10.77 10.89 -7.56
N HIS A 191 -11.46 9.89 -7.04
CA HIS A 191 -11.53 8.56 -7.62
C HIS A 191 -12.91 7.96 -7.35
N GLU A 192 -13.30 6.99 -8.16
CA GLU A 192 -14.49 6.18 -7.91
C GLU A 192 -14.32 5.38 -6.62
N TYR A 193 -15.35 5.40 -5.77
CA TYR A 193 -15.33 4.69 -4.50
C TYR A 193 -16.61 3.86 -4.34
N PRO A 194 -16.52 2.58 -3.96
CA PRO A 194 -17.69 1.74 -3.81
C PRO A 194 -18.55 2.16 -2.61
N HIS A 195 -19.84 2.29 -2.84
CA HIS A 195 -20.84 2.57 -1.81
C HIS A 195 -21.87 1.43 -1.71
N CYS A 196 -22.46 1.28 -0.54
CA CYS A 196 -23.54 0.33 -0.33
C CYS A 196 -24.76 0.76 -1.13
N TRP A 197 -25.28 -0.11 -2.01
CA TRP A 197 -26.44 0.16 -2.86
C TRP A 197 -27.73 0.46 -2.07
N ARG A 198 -27.81 0.06 -0.79
CA ARG A 198 -28.99 0.23 0.07
C ARG A 198 -28.96 1.51 0.89
N CYS A 199 -27.83 1.89 1.47
CA CYS A 199 -27.72 2.99 2.44
C CYS A 199 -26.67 4.04 2.07
N ASP A 200 -26.05 3.90 0.90
CA ASP A 200 -25.01 4.81 0.39
C ASP A 200 -23.80 5.00 1.31
N THR A 201 -23.61 4.09 2.25
CA THR A 201 -22.42 4.13 3.12
C THR A 201 -21.18 3.70 2.34
N PRO A 202 -20.04 4.43 2.44
CA PRO A 202 -18.79 4.01 1.84
C PRO A 202 -18.38 2.63 2.33
N LEU A 203 -18.01 1.74 1.40
CA LEU A 203 -17.53 0.40 1.72
C LEU A 203 -16.03 0.43 1.98
N ILE A 204 -15.53 -0.51 2.77
CA ILE A 204 -14.10 -0.75 2.98
C ILE A 204 -13.77 -2.18 2.59
N TYR A 205 -12.58 -2.38 2.01
CA TYR A 205 -12.02 -3.72 1.91
C TYR A 205 -11.65 -4.19 3.30
N TYR A 206 -12.14 -5.37 3.68
CA TYR A 206 -11.99 -5.91 5.02
C TYR A 206 -12.00 -7.43 4.98
N ALA A 207 -10.92 -8.06 5.42
CA ALA A 207 -10.83 -9.51 5.47
C ALA A 207 -11.72 -10.09 6.57
N ARG A 208 -12.55 -11.06 6.23
CA ARG A 208 -13.44 -11.78 7.16
C ARG A 208 -13.30 -13.28 6.98
N GLU A 209 -13.38 -13.99 8.07
CA GLU A 209 -13.52 -15.44 8.01
C GLU A 209 -14.81 -15.82 7.29
N SER A 210 -14.70 -16.73 6.32
CA SER A 210 -15.80 -17.18 5.49
C SER A 210 -15.61 -18.63 5.07
N TRP A 211 -16.71 -19.33 4.85
CA TRP A 211 -16.68 -20.68 4.29
C TRP A 211 -16.66 -20.62 2.77
N PHE A 212 -15.74 -21.33 2.17
CA PHE A 212 -15.63 -21.47 0.73
C PHE A 212 -15.70 -22.94 0.31
N ILE A 213 -16.48 -23.20 -0.75
CA ILE A 213 -16.43 -24.47 -1.47
C ILE A 213 -15.56 -24.26 -2.69
N LYS A 214 -14.45 -25.02 -2.79
CA LYS A 214 -13.56 -24.97 -3.95
C LYS A 214 -14.23 -25.62 -5.16
N MET A 215 -15.15 -24.89 -5.79
CA MET A 215 -15.96 -25.37 -6.93
C MET A 215 -15.11 -25.87 -8.09
N THR A 216 -13.92 -25.27 -8.30
CA THR A 216 -12.98 -25.72 -9.34
C THR A 216 -12.46 -27.14 -9.12
N ALA A 217 -12.41 -27.65 -7.88
CA ALA A 217 -12.00 -29.01 -7.57
C ALA A 217 -13.06 -30.07 -7.90
N VAL A 218 -14.33 -29.67 -7.98
CA VAL A 218 -15.47 -30.58 -8.23
C VAL A 218 -16.23 -30.25 -9.52
N LYS A 219 -15.74 -29.29 -10.29
CA LYS A 219 -16.37 -28.79 -11.52
C LYS A 219 -16.72 -29.90 -12.51
N ASP A 220 -15.76 -30.76 -12.81
CA ASP A 220 -15.94 -31.82 -13.82
C ASP A 220 -16.93 -32.89 -13.33
N ASP A 221 -16.94 -33.20 -12.05
CA ASP A 221 -17.91 -34.10 -11.43
C ASP A 221 -19.31 -33.51 -11.44
N LEU A 222 -19.44 -32.21 -11.17
CA LEU A 222 -20.73 -31.52 -11.25
C LEU A 222 -21.29 -31.51 -12.67
N ILE A 223 -20.45 -31.22 -13.67
CA ILE A 223 -20.84 -31.25 -15.09
C ILE A 223 -21.26 -32.66 -15.49
N ARG A 224 -20.45 -33.68 -15.14
CA ARG A 224 -20.76 -35.08 -15.44
C ARG A 224 -22.11 -35.49 -14.82
N ASN A 225 -22.33 -35.17 -13.55
CA ASN A 225 -23.56 -35.50 -12.86
C ASN A 225 -24.77 -34.73 -13.42
N ASN A 226 -24.59 -33.44 -13.74
CA ASN A 226 -25.63 -32.61 -14.34
C ASN A 226 -26.12 -33.18 -15.69
N ASN A 227 -25.21 -33.76 -16.49
CA ASN A 227 -25.55 -34.39 -17.77
C ASN A 227 -26.40 -35.66 -17.62
N THR A 228 -26.49 -36.25 -16.43
CA THR A 228 -27.36 -37.41 -16.13
C THR A 228 -28.76 -37.02 -15.65
N VAL A 229 -28.98 -35.73 -15.36
CA VAL A 229 -30.25 -35.21 -14.88
C VAL A 229 -31.15 -34.84 -16.06
N ASN A 230 -32.38 -35.33 -16.04
CA ASN A 230 -33.39 -34.91 -17.01
C ASN A 230 -34.14 -33.67 -16.45
N TRP A 231 -33.74 -32.48 -16.88
CA TRP A 231 -34.33 -31.23 -16.47
C TRP A 231 -35.69 -31.07 -17.16
N ILE A 232 -36.77 -31.03 -16.35
CA ILE A 232 -38.14 -30.76 -16.83
C ILE A 232 -38.47 -29.31 -16.42
N PRO A 233 -38.90 -28.44 -17.37
CA PRO A 233 -39.21 -27.04 -17.10
C PRO A 233 -40.41 -26.91 -16.14
#